data_41cf00d0c3e88e066edc3d54f7f9831e
#
_entry.id   41cf00d0c3e88e066edc3d54f7f9831e
#
_cell.length_a   1.000
_cell.length_b   1.000
_cell.length_c   1.000
_cell.angle_alpha   90.00
_cell.angle_beta   90.00
_cell.angle_gamma   90.00
#
_symmetry.space_group_name_H-M   'P 1'
#
loop_
_entity.id
_entity.type
_entity.pdbx_description
1 polymer ?
#
loop_
_entity_poly.entity_id
_entity_poly.type
_entity_poly.pdbx_seq_one_letter_code
_entity_poly.pdbx_strand_id
1 'polypeptide(L)'
;MSQTALSFTRFLFLFLFFTASVKAQKEAKDFNVDSTLYAYYQRCQECLLQPVVLSMSDTLYRMAEERHDKRMQAVAISTQLDYHYFQATNEDSIIYYTNKVKDFAKATQQPKYYYFAWSNRLILYYLKNGRTNIALYEAQKMLKEAQEEDDKTGLSRCYNIMSQIYTVKRLDSMAFEWQLKEIELTEKYDLENYNISQTYSQISSYYINTNQPEKALEALKKADATAYSPTQKISVQLEYVNYYSKFGDMQAAEKILNECKTAFDQDKRLWSIKKRLYNINSSLKILQA
;
A
#
# COMPACT_ATOMS: atom_id res chain seq x y z
N MET A 1 -37.09 28.07 12.62
CA MET A 1 -35.91 27.33 13.13
C MET A 1 -35.25 28.20 14.17
N SER A 2 -35.13 27.72 15.43
CA SER A 2 -34.70 28.54 16.56
C SER A 2 -33.20 28.87 16.48
N GLN A 3 -32.83 30.05 16.94
CA GLN A 3 -31.42 30.51 17.02
C GLN A 3 -30.49 29.51 17.76
N THR A 4 -31.05 28.67 18.62
CA THR A 4 -30.33 27.62 19.36
C THR A 4 -29.87 26.47 18.47
N ALA A 5 -30.63 26.08 17.44
CA ALA A 5 -30.24 25.00 16.51
C ALA A 5 -29.06 25.43 15.58
N LEU A 6 -29.05 26.71 15.19
CA LEU A 6 -27.94 27.26 14.35
C LEU A 6 -26.62 27.36 15.14
N SER A 7 -26.71 27.65 16.43
CA SER A 7 -25.52 27.72 17.33
C SER A 7 -24.92 26.33 17.55
N PHE A 8 -25.75 25.30 17.74
CA PHE A 8 -25.30 23.94 18.00
C PHE A 8 -24.62 23.32 16.75
N THR A 9 -25.18 23.54 15.54
CA THR A 9 -24.56 23.11 14.29
C THR A 9 -23.22 23.81 14.00
N ARG A 10 -23.11 25.11 14.29
CA ARG A 10 -21.83 25.84 14.18
C ARG A 10 -20.79 25.34 15.17
N PHE A 11 -21.18 25.01 16.39
CA PHE A 11 -20.28 24.49 17.43
C PHE A 11 -19.80 23.06 17.08
N LEU A 12 -20.69 22.21 16.54
CA LEU A 12 -20.36 20.86 16.07
C LEU A 12 -19.39 20.90 14.87
N PHE A 13 -19.60 21.82 13.92
CA PHE A 13 -18.69 22.03 12.79
C PHE A 13 -17.32 22.53 13.26
N LEU A 14 -17.25 23.47 14.18
CA LEU A 14 -16.00 23.96 14.76
C LEU A 14 -15.24 22.85 15.51
N PHE A 15 -15.96 22.00 16.25
CA PHE A 15 -15.35 20.88 16.97
C PHE A 15 -14.79 19.79 16.04
N LEU A 16 -15.50 19.48 14.95
CA LEU A 16 -15.04 18.54 13.92
C LEU A 16 -13.80 19.09 13.17
N PHE A 17 -13.76 20.38 12.87
CA PHE A 17 -12.59 21.04 12.28
C PHE A 17 -11.38 21.02 13.24
N PHE A 18 -11.62 21.26 14.52
CA PHE A 18 -10.55 21.26 15.51
C PHE A 18 -9.94 19.87 15.72
N THR A 19 -10.77 18.82 15.81
CA THR A 19 -10.28 17.43 15.95
C THR A 19 -9.54 16.93 14.70
N ALA A 20 -9.99 17.29 13.50
CA ALA A 20 -9.29 16.99 12.25
C ALA A 20 -7.95 17.71 12.17
N SER A 21 -7.88 18.98 12.59
CA SER A 21 -6.65 19.77 12.64
C SER A 21 -5.62 19.19 13.61
N VAL A 22 -6.05 18.78 14.81
CA VAL A 22 -5.18 18.17 15.82
C VAL A 22 -4.63 16.83 15.35
N LYS A 23 -5.47 16.01 14.69
CA LYS A 23 -5.03 14.74 14.11
C LYS A 23 -4.00 14.96 13.00
N ALA A 24 -4.25 15.88 12.07
CA ALA A 24 -3.32 16.21 10.99
C ALA A 24 -1.99 16.75 11.53
N GLN A 25 -2.00 17.55 12.59
CA GLN A 25 -0.77 18.04 13.25
C GLN A 25 0.04 16.91 13.87
N LYS A 26 -0.60 15.94 14.54
CA LYS A 26 0.07 14.77 15.11
C LYS A 26 0.72 13.92 14.01
N GLU A 27 -0.05 13.55 12.98
CA GLU A 27 0.45 12.74 11.87
C GLU A 27 1.56 13.47 11.09
N ALA A 28 1.44 14.80 10.88
CA ALA A 28 2.49 15.60 10.26
C ALA A 28 3.81 15.55 11.05
N LYS A 29 3.73 15.58 12.38
CA LYS A 29 4.91 15.46 13.26
C LYS A 29 5.54 14.07 13.15
N ASP A 30 4.72 13.02 13.11
CA ASP A 30 5.19 11.63 12.98
C ASP A 30 5.90 11.41 11.63
N PHE A 31 5.46 12.08 10.55
CA PHE A 31 6.11 12.06 9.23
C PHE A 31 7.18 13.14 9.03
N ASN A 32 7.46 13.96 10.03
CA ASN A 32 8.40 15.07 9.95
C ASN A 32 8.14 15.99 8.73
N VAL A 33 6.91 16.48 8.60
CA VAL A 33 6.47 17.37 7.53
C VAL A 33 5.73 18.58 8.11
N ASP A 34 5.74 19.70 7.38
CA ASP A 34 4.95 20.88 7.76
C ASP A 34 3.47 20.55 7.91
N SER A 35 2.86 20.90 9.04
CA SER A 35 1.47 20.53 9.34
C SER A 35 0.45 21.11 8.36
N THR A 36 0.74 22.29 7.77
CA THR A 36 -0.11 22.94 6.79
C THR A 36 -0.06 22.17 5.45
N LEU A 37 1.14 21.77 5.02
CA LEU A 37 1.32 20.95 3.82
C LEU A 37 0.64 19.59 4.00
N TYR A 38 0.82 18.97 5.17
CA TYR A 38 0.21 17.68 5.45
C TYR A 38 -1.34 17.76 5.47
N ALA A 39 -1.90 18.77 6.13
CA ALA A 39 -3.35 18.99 6.15
C ALA A 39 -3.91 19.25 4.74
N TYR A 40 -3.18 19.99 3.90
CA TYR A 40 -3.60 20.20 2.52
C TYR A 40 -3.52 18.92 1.68
N TYR A 41 -2.47 18.12 1.87
CA TYR A 41 -2.35 16.80 1.25
C TYR A 41 -3.51 15.87 1.64
N GLN A 42 -3.91 15.84 2.93
CA GLN A 42 -5.07 15.05 3.37
C GLN A 42 -6.35 15.45 2.61
N ARG A 43 -6.57 16.74 2.40
CA ARG A 43 -7.70 17.23 1.57
C ARG A 43 -7.59 16.79 0.12
N CYS A 44 -6.39 16.76 -0.46
CA CYS A 44 -6.18 16.18 -1.80
C CYS A 44 -6.57 14.69 -1.81
N GLN A 45 -6.23 13.92 -0.78
CA GLN A 45 -6.59 12.50 -0.69
C GLN A 45 -8.11 12.28 -0.57
N GLU A 46 -8.83 13.14 0.13
CA GLU A 46 -10.30 13.10 0.20
C GLU A 46 -10.97 13.33 -1.16
N CYS A 47 -10.33 14.10 -2.03
CA CYS A 47 -10.81 14.43 -3.38
C CYS A 47 -10.11 13.61 -4.48
N LEU A 48 -9.34 12.57 -4.14
CA LEU A 48 -8.43 11.88 -5.07
C LEU A 48 -9.11 11.37 -6.35
N LEU A 49 -10.36 10.97 -6.27
CA LEU A 49 -11.12 10.47 -7.41
C LEU A 49 -11.89 11.57 -8.18
N GLN A 50 -11.73 12.83 -7.83
CA GLN A 50 -12.42 13.96 -8.44
C GLN A 50 -11.44 14.81 -9.25
N PRO A 51 -11.83 15.36 -10.42
CA PRO A 51 -10.92 16.17 -11.27
C PRO A 51 -10.29 17.38 -10.55
N VAL A 52 -10.97 17.91 -9.52
CA VAL A 52 -10.48 19.03 -8.71
C VAL A 52 -9.14 18.74 -8.04
N VAL A 53 -8.81 17.45 -7.80
CA VAL A 53 -7.52 17.09 -7.18
C VAL A 53 -6.32 17.52 -8.01
N LEU A 54 -6.45 17.63 -9.33
CA LEU A 54 -5.36 18.07 -10.19
C LEU A 54 -4.95 19.52 -9.87
N SER A 55 -5.92 20.45 -9.77
CA SER A 55 -5.65 21.85 -9.38
C SER A 55 -5.23 21.97 -7.91
N MET A 56 -5.77 21.13 -7.04
CA MET A 56 -5.33 21.04 -5.63
C MET A 56 -3.87 20.56 -5.53
N SER A 57 -3.47 19.58 -6.32
CA SER A 57 -2.10 19.09 -6.37
C SER A 57 -1.11 20.14 -6.86
N ASP A 58 -1.49 20.96 -7.87
CA ASP A 58 -0.69 22.10 -8.32
C ASP A 58 -0.53 23.15 -7.20
N THR A 59 -1.58 23.36 -6.41
CA THR A 59 -1.52 24.24 -5.25
C THR A 59 -0.60 23.68 -4.16
N LEU A 60 -0.72 22.38 -3.86
CA LEU A 60 0.18 21.70 -2.92
C LEU A 60 1.64 21.79 -3.37
N TYR A 61 1.89 21.60 -4.67
CA TYR A 61 3.24 21.75 -5.23
C TYR A 61 3.83 23.14 -4.97
N ARG A 62 3.08 24.21 -5.27
CA ARG A 62 3.52 25.59 -5.02
C ARG A 62 3.74 25.87 -3.54
N MET A 63 2.82 25.43 -2.68
CA MET A 63 2.98 25.57 -1.23
C MET A 63 4.25 24.87 -0.71
N ALA A 64 4.58 23.68 -1.25
CA ALA A 64 5.78 22.94 -0.91
C ALA A 64 7.04 23.61 -1.49
N GLU A 65 6.95 24.20 -2.67
CA GLU A 65 8.04 24.97 -3.29
C GLU A 65 8.42 26.20 -2.48
N GLU A 66 7.45 26.99 -2.02
CA GLU A 66 7.64 28.14 -1.14
C GLU A 66 8.33 27.77 0.18
N ARG A 67 8.15 26.54 0.65
CA ARG A 67 8.76 25.98 1.88
C ARG A 67 10.02 25.19 1.63
N HIS A 68 10.47 25.11 0.37
CA HIS A 68 11.63 24.30 -0.05
C HIS A 68 11.53 22.79 0.32
N ASP A 69 10.29 22.28 0.46
CA ASP A 69 10.03 20.87 0.76
C ASP A 69 9.95 20.04 -0.53
N LYS A 70 11.11 19.51 -0.97
CA LYS A 70 11.23 18.67 -2.17
C LYS A 70 10.43 17.37 -2.06
N ARG A 71 10.28 16.83 -0.85
CA ARG A 71 9.48 15.63 -0.62
C ARG A 71 8.00 15.90 -0.89
N MET A 72 7.45 16.99 -0.36
CA MET A 72 6.06 17.34 -0.57
C MET A 72 5.77 17.81 -2.01
N GLN A 73 6.77 18.36 -2.72
CA GLN A 73 6.65 18.59 -4.17
C GLN A 73 6.51 17.24 -4.92
N ALA A 74 7.34 16.23 -4.59
CA ALA A 74 7.23 14.88 -5.18
C ALA A 74 5.87 14.23 -4.86
N VAL A 75 5.36 14.39 -3.63
CA VAL A 75 4.03 13.92 -3.21
C VAL A 75 2.93 14.59 -4.03
N ALA A 76 3.03 15.89 -4.30
CA ALA A 76 2.05 16.60 -5.11
C ALA A 76 1.99 16.06 -6.56
N ILE A 77 3.15 15.86 -7.20
CA ILE A 77 3.20 15.24 -8.54
C ILE A 77 2.66 13.81 -8.50
N SER A 78 3.00 13.04 -7.46
CA SER A 78 2.50 11.67 -7.28
C SER A 78 0.98 11.64 -7.10
N THR A 79 0.37 12.66 -6.49
CA THR A 79 -1.08 12.77 -6.35
C THR A 79 -1.77 12.95 -7.71
N GLN A 80 -1.16 13.68 -8.66
CA GLN A 80 -1.65 13.78 -10.04
C GLN A 80 -1.56 12.41 -10.74
N LEU A 81 -0.44 11.71 -10.59
CA LEU A 81 -0.29 10.34 -11.10
C LEU A 81 -1.34 9.40 -10.51
N ASP A 82 -1.61 9.49 -9.21
CA ASP A 82 -2.59 8.67 -8.50
C ASP A 82 -4.00 8.89 -9.05
N TYR A 83 -4.39 10.13 -9.32
CA TYR A 83 -5.67 10.44 -9.96
C TYR A 83 -5.82 9.69 -11.29
N HIS A 84 -4.84 9.81 -12.20
CA HIS A 84 -4.90 9.16 -13.50
C HIS A 84 -4.87 7.63 -13.40
N TYR A 85 -4.09 7.09 -12.47
CA TYR A 85 -4.01 5.65 -12.22
C TYR A 85 -5.33 5.07 -11.70
N PHE A 86 -5.98 5.72 -10.73
CA PHE A 86 -7.22 5.22 -10.15
C PHE A 86 -8.44 5.45 -11.04
N GLN A 87 -8.43 6.51 -11.85
CA GLN A 87 -9.47 6.75 -12.86
C GLN A 87 -9.30 5.88 -14.11
N ALA A 88 -8.14 5.24 -14.27
CA ALA A 88 -7.79 4.47 -15.47
C ALA A 88 -8.06 5.26 -16.76
N THR A 89 -7.77 6.57 -16.75
CA THR A 89 -8.20 7.50 -17.81
C THR A 89 -7.59 7.15 -19.16
N ASN A 90 -6.28 7.07 -19.23
CA ASN A 90 -5.54 6.56 -20.37
C ASN A 90 -4.08 6.22 -19.98
N GLU A 91 -3.45 5.40 -20.79
CA GLU A 91 -2.07 4.96 -20.60
C GLU A 91 -1.08 6.11 -20.71
N ASP A 92 -1.28 7.02 -21.68
CA ASP A 92 -0.35 8.14 -21.92
C ASP A 92 -0.24 9.06 -20.71
N SER A 93 -1.35 9.33 -20.02
CA SER A 93 -1.33 10.12 -18.79
C SER A 93 -0.55 9.41 -17.67
N ILE A 94 -0.71 8.10 -17.53
CA ILE A 94 0.02 7.33 -16.53
C ILE A 94 1.51 7.34 -16.83
N ILE A 95 1.90 7.12 -18.10
CA ILE A 95 3.31 7.21 -18.54
C ILE A 95 3.85 8.61 -18.31
N TYR A 96 3.14 9.65 -18.73
CA TYR A 96 3.56 11.03 -18.60
C TYR A 96 3.83 11.41 -17.13
N TYR A 97 2.86 11.17 -16.24
CA TYR A 97 3.03 11.52 -14.83
C TYR A 97 4.03 10.60 -14.11
N THR A 98 4.16 9.33 -14.50
CA THR A 98 5.24 8.48 -13.99
C THR A 98 6.60 9.07 -14.33
N ASN A 99 6.83 9.48 -15.58
CA ASN A 99 8.09 10.10 -15.98
C ASN A 99 8.31 11.43 -15.25
N LYS A 100 7.28 12.25 -15.10
CA LYS A 100 7.36 13.51 -14.36
C LYS A 100 7.80 13.30 -12.89
N VAL A 101 7.25 12.27 -12.21
CA VAL A 101 7.71 11.89 -10.85
C VAL A 101 9.15 11.41 -10.89
N LYS A 102 9.51 10.56 -11.85
CA LYS A 102 10.87 10.03 -12.02
C LYS A 102 11.91 11.14 -12.20
N ASP A 103 11.68 12.03 -13.15
CA ASP A 103 12.59 13.13 -13.47
C ASP A 103 12.78 14.06 -12.28
N PHE A 104 11.67 14.43 -11.62
CA PHE A 104 11.72 15.27 -10.42
C PHE A 104 12.45 14.57 -9.27
N ALA A 105 12.14 13.31 -9.02
CA ALA A 105 12.73 12.53 -7.93
C ALA A 105 14.25 12.33 -8.14
N LYS A 106 14.69 12.08 -9.38
CA LYS A 106 16.13 12.02 -9.71
C LYS A 106 16.81 13.37 -9.50
N ALA A 107 16.26 14.45 -10.04
CA ALA A 107 16.80 15.79 -9.91
C ALA A 107 16.89 16.28 -8.45
N THR A 108 16.05 15.74 -7.56
CA THR A 108 15.98 16.14 -6.14
C THR A 108 16.51 15.08 -5.18
N GLN A 109 17.12 14.01 -5.69
CA GLN A 109 17.68 12.90 -4.91
C GLN A 109 16.63 12.23 -4.00
N GLN A 110 15.46 11.93 -4.56
CA GLN A 110 14.33 11.29 -3.87
C GLN A 110 14.01 9.91 -4.49
N PRO A 111 14.92 8.93 -4.51
CA PRO A 111 14.75 7.67 -5.25
C PRO A 111 13.52 6.88 -4.80
N LYS A 112 13.11 7.02 -3.55
CA LYS A 112 11.90 6.41 -2.98
C LYS A 112 10.66 6.71 -3.84
N TYR A 113 10.45 7.96 -4.28
CA TYR A 113 9.30 8.33 -5.12
C TYR A 113 9.45 7.86 -6.56
N TYR A 114 10.67 7.91 -7.08
CA TYR A 114 11.02 7.42 -8.40
C TYR A 114 10.61 5.96 -8.60
N TYR A 115 11.14 5.06 -7.77
CA TYR A 115 10.84 3.63 -7.85
C TYR A 115 9.39 3.30 -7.47
N PHE A 116 8.77 4.06 -6.57
CA PHE A 116 7.36 3.91 -6.26
C PHE A 116 6.47 4.21 -7.47
N ALA A 117 6.68 5.33 -8.16
CA ALA A 117 5.90 5.69 -9.35
C ALA A 117 6.02 4.62 -10.44
N TRP A 118 7.24 4.12 -10.66
CA TRP A 118 7.48 3.10 -11.68
C TRP A 118 6.84 1.77 -11.33
N SER A 119 7.09 1.23 -10.13
CA SER A 119 6.57 -0.08 -9.71
C SER A 119 5.06 -0.06 -9.43
N ASN A 120 4.62 0.85 -8.56
CA ASN A 120 3.28 0.82 -7.98
C ASN A 120 2.22 1.56 -8.81
N ARG A 121 2.62 2.23 -9.88
CA ARG A 121 1.67 2.87 -10.82
C ARG A 121 1.83 2.30 -12.22
N LEU A 122 2.94 2.53 -12.91
CA LEU A 122 3.07 2.12 -14.30
C LEU A 122 3.09 0.59 -14.46
N ILE A 123 3.96 -0.12 -13.74
CA ILE A 123 4.07 -1.59 -13.89
C ILE A 123 2.78 -2.27 -13.40
N LEU A 124 2.22 -1.84 -12.25
CA LEU A 124 0.95 -2.37 -11.78
C LEU A 124 -0.22 -2.05 -12.70
N TYR A 125 -0.22 -0.91 -13.40
CA TYR A 125 -1.22 -0.62 -14.41
C TYR A 125 -1.19 -1.67 -15.53
N TYR A 126 -0.01 -1.98 -16.07
CA TYR A 126 0.11 -3.03 -17.08
C TYR A 126 -0.33 -4.40 -16.55
N LEU A 127 0.06 -4.73 -15.33
CA LEU A 127 -0.27 -6.00 -14.72
C LEU A 127 -1.79 -6.16 -14.50
N LYS A 128 -2.48 -5.13 -14.01
CA LYS A 128 -3.93 -5.12 -13.80
C LYS A 128 -4.72 -5.21 -15.10
N ASN A 129 -4.16 -4.68 -16.20
CA ASN A 129 -4.77 -4.73 -17.52
C ASN A 129 -4.37 -5.99 -18.33
N GLY A 130 -3.80 -7.02 -17.69
CA GLY A 130 -3.42 -8.29 -18.33
C GLY A 130 -2.19 -8.19 -19.24
N ARG A 131 -1.52 -7.04 -19.30
CA ARG A 131 -0.34 -6.79 -20.14
C ARG A 131 0.94 -7.25 -19.44
N THR A 132 0.96 -8.51 -18.99
CA THR A 132 1.98 -9.08 -18.10
C THR A 132 3.38 -9.03 -18.72
N ASN A 133 3.51 -9.19 -20.06
CA ASN A 133 4.82 -9.14 -20.72
C ASN A 133 5.41 -7.73 -20.71
N ILE A 134 4.58 -6.69 -20.83
CA ILE A 134 5.03 -5.30 -20.75
C ILE A 134 5.38 -4.96 -19.29
N ALA A 135 4.57 -5.42 -18.33
CA ALA A 135 4.89 -5.29 -16.91
C ALA A 135 6.26 -5.93 -16.59
N LEU A 136 6.52 -7.13 -17.10
CA LEU A 136 7.80 -7.81 -16.90
C LEU A 136 8.98 -7.04 -17.55
N TYR A 137 8.80 -6.56 -18.76
CA TYR A 137 9.82 -5.76 -19.46
C TYR A 137 10.17 -4.48 -18.67
N GLU A 138 9.18 -3.74 -18.23
CA GLU A 138 9.39 -2.54 -17.41
C GLU A 138 10.02 -2.85 -16.05
N ALA A 139 9.65 -3.97 -15.41
CA ALA A 139 10.27 -4.42 -14.16
C ALA A 139 11.74 -4.82 -14.35
N GLN A 140 12.10 -5.44 -15.49
CA GLN A 140 13.49 -5.76 -15.82
C GLN A 140 14.33 -4.51 -16.08
N LYS A 141 13.77 -3.50 -16.76
CA LYS A 141 14.44 -2.20 -16.93
C LYS A 141 14.69 -1.53 -15.57
N MET A 142 13.68 -1.52 -14.71
CA MET A 142 13.78 -0.95 -13.36
C MET A 142 14.84 -1.69 -12.53
N LEU A 143 14.89 -3.03 -12.61
CA LEU A 143 15.88 -3.85 -11.91
C LEU A 143 17.30 -3.53 -12.38
N LYS A 144 17.51 -3.44 -13.71
CA LYS A 144 18.80 -3.09 -14.28
C LYS A 144 19.28 -1.73 -13.80
N GLU A 145 18.42 -0.72 -13.85
CA GLU A 145 18.74 0.64 -13.38
C GLU A 145 19.08 0.66 -11.89
N ALA A 146 18.29 -0.01 -11.04
CA ALA A 146 18.57 -0.10 -9.60
C ALA A 146 19.88 -0.84 -9.28
N GLN A 147 20.28 -1.82 -10.12
CA GLN A 147 21.54 -2.51 -9.99
C GLN A 147 22.72 -1.61 -10.40
N GLU A 148 22.59 -0.88 -11.50
CA GLU A 148 23.63 0.04 -12.00
C GLU A 148 23.88 1.22 -11.04
N GLU A 149 22.82 1.70 -10.38
CA GLU A 149 22.88 2.78 -9.39
C GLU A 149 23.20 2.27 -7.96
N ASP A 150 23.31 0.97 -7.75
CA ASP A 150 23.44 0.31 -6.44
C ASP A 150 22.37 0.73 -5.42
N ASP A 151 21.17 1.09 -5.90
CA ASP A 151 20.07 1.60 -5.08
C ASP A 151 19.31 0.44 -4.40
N LYS A 152 19.55 0.25 -3.10
CA LYS A 152 18.94 -0.85 -2.33
C LYS A 152 17.42 -0.68 -2.18
N THR A 153 16.90 0.55 -2.10
CA THR A 153 15.47 0.84 -2.07
C THR A 153 14.82 0.47 -3.41
N GLY A 154 15.47 0.83 -4.50
CA GLY A 154 15.07 0.45 -5.85
C GLY A 154 15.07 -1.07 -6.03
N LEU A 155 16.12 -1.76 -5.60
CA LEU A 155 16.21 -3.23 -5.66
C LEU A 155 15.09 -3.91 -4.87
N SER A 156 14.80 -3.46 -3.64
CA SER A 156 13.69 -3.99 -2.83
C SER A 156 12.34 -3.83 -3.57
N ARG A 157 12.08 -2.66 -4.17
CA ARG A 157 10.89 -2.43 -4.99
C ARG A 157 10.82 -3.33 -6.22
N CYS A 158 11.96 -3.56 -6.89
CA CYS A 158 12.07 -4.48 -8.03
C CYS A 158 11.72 -5.90 -7.61
N TYR A 159 12.27 -6.40 -6.51
CA TYR A 159 12.00 -7.76 -6.06
C TYR A 159 10.52 -7.94 -5.71
N ASN A 160 9.92 -6.95 -5.05
CA ASN A 160 8.49 -6.97 -4.74
C ASN A 160 7.62 -7.03 -6.01
N ILE A 161 7.85 -6.17 -7.00
CA ILE A 161 7.03 -6.16 -8.22
C ILE A 161 7.27 -7.40 -9.09
N MET A 162 8.51 -7.94 -9.13
CA MET A 162 8.81 -9.19 -9.81
C MET A 162 8.03 -10.36 -9.19
N SER A 163 7.95 -10.44 -7.85
CA SER A 163 7.17 -11.47 -7.19
C SER A 163 5.69 -11.40 -7.55
N GLN A 164 5.11 -10.18 -7.62
CA GLN A 164 3.73 -9.98 -8.03
C GLN A 164 3.47 -10.42 -9.49
N ILE A 165 4.39 -10.10 -10.40
CA ILE A 165 4.29 -10.51 -11.82
C ILE A 165 4.30 -12.03 -11.92
N TYR A 166 5.22 -12.72 -11.24
CA TYR A 166 5.28 -14.18 -11.26
C TYR A 166 4.08 -14.83 -10.58
N THR A 167 3.52 -14.24 -9.54
CA THR A 167 2.25 -14.68 -8.93
C THR A 167 1.10 -14.61 -9.95
N VAL A 168 0.96 -13.53 -10.70
CA VAL A 168 -0.05 -13.41 -11.76
C VAL A 168 0.17 -14.43 -12.88
N LYS A 169 1.43 -14.76 -13.20
CA LYS A 169 1.80 -15.80 -14.16
C LYS A 169 1.60 -17.24 -13.62
N ARG A 170 1.17 -17.43 -12.39
CA ARG A 170 1.04 -18.73 -11.72
C ARG A 170 2.36 -19.50 -11.60
N LEU A 171 3.46 -18.79 -11.52
CA LEU A 171 4.81 -19.33 -11.33
C LEU A 171 5.23 -19.15 -9.88
N ASP A 172 4.56 -19.85 -8.97
CA ASP A 172 4.61 -19.63 -7.53
C ASP A 172 6.03 -19.81 -6.95
N SER A 173 6.81 -20.79 -7.46
CA SER A 173 8.20 -20.97 -7.02
C SER A 173 9.08 -19.75 -7.38
N MET A 174 8.91 -19.18 -8.57
CA MET A 174 9.65 -17.99 -8.97
C MET A 174 9.21 -16.75 -8.17
N ALA A 175 7.89 -16.61 -7.90
CA ALA A 175 7.38 -15.56 -7.03
C ALA A 175 8.01 -15.64 -5.64
N PHE A 176 8.07 -16.85 -5.08
CA PHE A 176 8.67 -17.12 -3.77
C PHE A 176 10.18 -16.77 -3.73
N GLU A 177 10.94 -17.12 -4.75
CA GLU A 177 12.37 -16.74 -4.85
C GLU A 177 12.58 -15.22 -4.81
N TRP A 178 11.74 -14.44 -5.50
CA TRP A 178 11.80 -12.99 -5.47
C TRP A 178 11.40 -12.41 -4.11
N GLN A 179 10.44 -13.03 -3.41
CA GLN A 179 10.07 -12.66 -2.05
C GLN A 179 11.23 -12.89 -1.06
N LEU A 180 11.93 -14.02 -1.18
CA LEU A 180 13.12 -14.28 -0.35
C LEU A 180 14.23 -13.26 -0.59
N LYS A 181 14.49 -12.87 -1.85
CA LYS A 181 15.46 -11.82 -2.18
C LYS A 181 15.07 -10.46 -1.58
N GLU A 182 13.78 -10.12 -1.58
CA GLU A 182 13.26 -8.89 -0.95
C GLU A 182 13.52 -8.90 0.56
N ILE A 183 13.21 -10.00 1.24
CA ILE A 183 13.45 -10.15 2.68
C ILE A 183 14.94 -10.05 3.01
N GLU A 184 15.78 -10.84 2.34
CA GLU A 184 17.22 -10.85 2.56
C GLU A 184 17.83 -9.45 2.40
N LEU A 185 17.45 -8.74 1.33
CA LEU A 185 17.90 -7.38 1.09
C LEU A 185 17.45 -6.42 2.18
N THR A 186 16.17 -6.51 2.57
CA THR A 186 15.55 -5.64 3.59
C THR A 186 16.19 -5.84 4.95
N GLU A 187 16.38 -7.10 5.39
CA GLU A 187 17.03 -7.44 6.66
C GLU A 187 18.52 -7.04 6.65
N LYS A 188 19.23 -7.31 5.54
CA LYS A 188 20.69 -7.03 5.44
C LYS A 188 21.03 -5.54 5.54
N TYR A 189 20.18 -4.68 4.98
CA TYR A 189 20.44 -3.23 4.90
C TYR A 189 19.52 -2.40 5.78
N ASP A 190 18.71 -3.04 6.64
CA ASP A 190 17.73 -2.39 7.53
C ASP A 190 16.85 -1.38 6.76
N LEU A 191 16.32 -1.82 5.62
CA LEU A 191 15.56 -0.95 4.73
C LEU A 191 14.16 -0.67 5.28
N GLU A 192 13.73 0.59 5.22
CA GLU A 192 12.35 0.96 5.47
C GLU A 192 11.43 0.35 4.40
N ASN A 193 10.78 -0.77 4.72
CA ASN A 193 9.87 -1.48 3.82
C ASN A 193 8.48 -1.65 4.43
N TYR A 194 7.56 -0.74 4.08
CA TYR A 194 6.17 -0.77 4.54
C TYR A 194 5.36 -1.98 4.05
N ASN A 195 5.87 -2.76 3.10
CA ASN A 195 5.20 -3.93 2.56
C ASN A 195 5.74 -5.25 3.14
N ILE A 196 6.74 -5.20 4.03
CA ILE A 196 7.44 -6.38 4.53
C ILE A 196 6.50 -7.41 5.17
N SER A 197 5.50 -6.95 5.93
CA SER A 197 4.45 -7.80 6.51
C SER A 197 3.68 -8.57 5.44
N GLN A 198 3.37 -7.93 4.31
CA GLN A 198 2.70 -8.59 3.19
C GLN A 198 3.61 -9.63 2.54
N THR A 199 4.90 -9.36 2.40
CA THR A 199 5.86 -10.30 1.81
C THR A 199 6.01 -11.54 2.69
N TYR A 200 6.13 -11.40 4.02
CA TYR A 200 6.10 -12.53 4.93
C TYR A 200 4.78 -13.33 4.89
N SER A 201 3.64 -12.65 4.73
CA SER A 201 2.34 -13.32 4.57
C SER A 201 2.28 -14.16 3.29
N GLN A 202 2.84 -13.67 2.19
CA GLN A 202 2.92 -14.39 0.91
C GLN A 202 3.87 -15.60 1.00
N ILE A 203 5.01 -15.45 1.70
CA ILE A 203 5.94 -16.54 2.01
C ILE A 203 5.24 -17.61 2.84
N SER A 204 4.46 -17.22 3.86
CA SER A 204 3.65 -18.16 4.64
C SER A 204 2.64 -18.91 3.77
N SER A 205 1.92 -18.19 2.89
CA SER A 205 0.97 -18.82 1.96
C SER A 205 1.66 -19.88 1.07
N TYR A 206 2.88 -19.59 0.59
CA TYR A 206 3.66 -20.60 -0.15
C TYR A 206 3.97 -21.83 0.69
N TYR A 207 4.42 -21.66 1.95
CA TYR A 207 4.69 -22.78 2.85
C TYR A 207 3.42 -23.55 3.26
N ILE A 208 2.27 -22.88 3.43
CA ILE A 208 0.97 -23.53 3.64
C ILE A 208 0.63 -24.45 2.45
N ASN A 209 0.77 -23.93 1.22
CA ASN A 209 0.46 -24.66 -0.01
C ASN A 209 1.41 -25.83 -0.26
N THR A 210 2.66 -25.73 0.17
CA THR A 210 3.68 -26.78 0.07
C THR A 210 3.77 -27.69 1.31
N ASN A 211 2.79 -27.59 2.23
CA ASN A 211 2.66 -28.44 3.42
C ASN A 211 3.87 -28.39 4.37
N GLN A 212 4.36 -27.17 4.67
CA GLN A 212 5.48 -26.91 5.58
C GLN A 212 5.01 -26.04 6.78
N PRO A 213 4.28 -26.63 7.77
CA PRO A 213 3.57 -25.89 8.81
C PRO A 213 4.49 -25.05 9.71
N GLU A 214 5.66 -25.55 10.09
CA GLU A 214 6.58 -24.85 10.98
C GLU A 214 7.11 -23.56 10.32
N LYS A 215 7.53 -23.65 9.06
CA LYS A 215 8.01 -22.49 8.29
C LYS A 215 6.89 -21.49 8.00
N ALA A 216 5.68 -21.99 7.73
CA ALA A 216 4.51 -21.15 7.54
C ALA A 216 4.20 -20.33 8.80
N LEU A 217 4.22 -20.97 9.97
CA LEU A 217 3.94 -20.31 11.24
C LEU A 217 5.04 -19.30 11.61
N GLU A 218 6.31 -19.62 11.35
CA GLU A 218 7.42 -18.68 11.54
C GLU A 218 7.25 -17.43 10.69
N ALA A 219 6.94 -17.60 9.39
CA ALA A 219 6.69 -16.50 8.48
C ALA A 219 5.46 -15.65 8.93
N LEU A 220 4.38 -16.29 9.41
CA LEU A 220 3.22 -15.58 9.97
C LEU A 220 3.56 -14.73 11.18
N LYS A 221 4.37 -15.25 12.11
CA LYS A 221 4.84 -14.50 13.28
C LYS A 221 5.64 -13.26 12.85
N LYS A 222 6.51 -13.39 11.85
CA LYS A 222 7.26 -12.26 11.29
C LYS A 222 6.32 -11.25 10.60
N ALA A 223 5.31 -11.73 9.87
CA ALA A 223 4.30 -10.89 9.25
C ALA A 223 3.52 -10.07 10.28
N ASP A 224 3.11 -10.70 11.38
CA ASP A 224 2.37 -10.05 12.47
C ASP A 224 3.23 -9.00 13.20
N ALA A 225 4.48 -9.33 13.50
CA ALA A 225 5.42 -8.43 14.15
C ALA A 225 5.74 -7.17 13.33
N THR A 226 5.66 -7.26 11.99
CA THR A 226 5.95 -6.16 11.05
C THR A 226 4.71 -5.44 10.54
N ALA A 227 3.50 -5.88 10.92
CA ALA A 227 2.24 -5.25 10.53
C ALA A 227 1.99 -3.95 11.31
N TYR A 228 2.08 -2.81 10.64
CA TYR A 228 1.94 -1.49 11.27
C TYR A 228 0.55 -0.87 11.12
N SER A 229 -0.22 -1.26 10.10
CA SER A 229 -1.56 -0.70 9.83
C SER A 229 -2.68 -1.69 10.21
N PRO A 230 -3.90 -1.19 10.55
CA PRO A 230 -5.04 -2.07 10.79
C PRO A 230 -5.33 -3.03 9.64
N THR A 231 -5.20 -2.55 8.39
CA THR A 231 -5.42 -3.37 7.19
C THR A 231 -4.40 -4.50 7.09
N GLN A 232 -3.13 -4.24 7.39
CA GLN A 232 -2.10 -5.29 7.39
C GLN A 232 -2.35 -6.30 8.51
N LYS A 233 -2.66 -5.84 9.73
CA LYS A 233 -2.96 -6.72 10.86
C LYS A 233 -4.10 -7.68 10.53
N ILE A 234 -5.23 -7.17 10.02
CA ILE A 234 -6.34 -8.04 9.60
C ILE A 234 -5.92 -8.97 8.44
N SER A 235 -5.10 -8.50 7.49
CA SER A 235 -4.61 -9.35 6.41
C SER A 235 -3.76 -10.53 6.93
N VAL A 236 -2.93 -10.29 7.93
CA VAL A 236 -2.16 -11.36 8.60
C VAL A 236 -3.07 -12.31 9.38
N GLN A 237 -4.08 -11.79 10.10
CA GLN A 237 -5.05 -12.64 10.80
C GLN A 237 -5.81 -13.56 9.83
N LEU A 238 -6.16 -13.06 8.64
CA LEU A 238 -6.77 -13.91 7.61
C LEU A 238 -5.82 -14.98 7.07
N GLU A 239 -4.50 -14.78 7.10
CA GLU A 239 -3.54 -15.85 6.78
C GLU A 239 -3.43 -16.86 7.93
N TYR A 240 -3.54 -16.47 9.21
CA TYR A 240 -3.67 -17.40 10.31
C TYR A 240 -4.93 -18.27 10.16
N VAL A 241 -6.06 -17.72 9.69
CA VAL A 241 -7.25 -18.54 9.37
C VAL A 241 -6.93 -19.60 8.33
N ASN A 242 -6.24 -19.23 7.23
CA ASN A 242 -5.81 -20.19 6.22
C ASN A 242 -4.89 -21.26 6.80
N TYR A 243 -3.93 -20.88 7.64
CA TYR A 243 -3.01 -21.79 8.31
C TYR A 243 -3.74 -22.82 9.19
N TYR A 244 -4.57 -22.36 10.13
CA TYR A 244 -5.30 -23.23 11.04
C TYR A 244 -6.32 -24.11 10.32
N SER A 245 -7.00 -23.57 9.29
CA SER A 245 -7.92 -24.36 8.45
C SER A 245 -7.20 -25.49 7.71
N LYS A 246 -5.96 -25.24 7.23
CA LYS A 246 -5.17 -26.24 6.51
C LYS A 246 -4.61 -27.31 7.40
N PHE A 247 -4.18 -26.94 8.62
CA PHE A 247 -3.48 -27.84 9.54
C PHE A 247 -4.34 -28.38 10.70
N GLY A 248 -5.67 -28.19 10.63
CA GLY A 248 -6.66 -28.93 11.41
C GLY A 248 -7.15 -28.27 12.69
N ASP A 249 -6.79 -27.01 12.98
CA ASP A 249 -7.35 -26.28 14.14
C ASP A 249 -8.51 -25.37 13.70
N MET A 250 -9.64 -25.97 13.39
CA MET A 250 -10.84 -25.26 12.93
C MET A 250 -11.40 -24.30 13.98
N GLN A 251 -11.27 -24.59 15.26
CA GLN A 251 -11.77 -23.72 16.34
C GLN A 251 -10.96 -22.42 16.37
N ALA A 252 -9.63 -22.50 16.27
CA ALA A 252 -8.78 -21.32 16.18
C ALA A 252 -9.08 -20.50 14.90
N ALA A 253 -9.28 -21.17 13.76
CA ALA A 253 -9.62 -20.52 12.51
C ALA A 253 -10.94 -19.72 12.60
N GLU A 254 -11.99 -20.34 13.16
CA GLU A 254 -13.30 -19.68 13.37
C GLU A 254 -13.22 -18.48 14.31
N LYS A 255 -12.52 -18.63 15.42
CA LYS A 255 -12.35 -17.58 16.40
C LYS A 255 -11.73 -16.35 15.74
N ILE A 256 -10.59 -16.51 15.06
CA ILE A 256 -9.89 -15.42 14.40
C ILE A 256 -10.76 -14.81 13.29
N LEU A 257 -11.45 -15.63 12.50
CA LEU A 257 -12.33 -15.14 11.45
C LEU A 257 -13.47 -14.26 12.00
N ASN A 258 -14.05 -14.62 13.14
CA ASN A 258 -15.10 -13.84 13.78
C ASN A 258 -14.55 -12.51 14.36
N GLU A 259 -13.34 -12.51 14.91
CA GLU A 259 -12.64 -11.30 15.33
C GLU A 259 -12.39 -10.36 14.13
N CYS A 260 -11.96 -10.90 12.99
CA CYS A 260 -11.78 -10.13 11.75
C CYS A 260 -13.10 -9.53 11.25
N LYS A 261 -14.22 -10.27 11.30
CA LYS A 261 -15.55 -9.77 10.92
C LYS A 261 -15.98 -8.59 11.81
N THR A 262 -15.83 -8.74 13.13
CA THR A 262 -16.14 -7.66 14.08
C THR A 262 -15.31 -6.40 13.81
N ALA A 263 -14.00 -6.54 13.59
CA ALA A 263 -13.14 -5.41 13.26
C ALA A 263 -13.55 -4.76 11.93
N PHE A 264 -13.94 -5.56 10.94
CA PHE A 264 -14.39 -5.06 9.63
C PHE A 264 -15.68 -4.21 9.75
N ASP A 265 -16.63 -4.62 10.56
CA ASP A 265 -17.88 -3.88 10.74
C ASP A 265 -17.68 -2.54 11.45
N GLN A 266 -16.61 -2.42 12.24
CA GLN A 266 -16.26 -1.22 12.99
C GLN A 266 -15.39 -0.22 12.21
N ASP A 267 -14.65 -0.65 11.17
CA ASP A 267 -13.68 0.19 10.47
C ASP A 267 -13.83 0.13 8.94
N LYS A 268 -14.41 1.19 8.36
CA LYS A 268 -14.60 1.32 6.91
C LYS A 268 -13.29 1.31 6.11
N ARG A 269 -12.13 1.60 6.74
CA ARG A 269 -10.81 1.56 6.09
C ARG A 269 -10.44 0.13 5.66
N LEU A 270 -11.06 -0.88 6.25
CA LEU A 270 -10.85 -2.30 5.93
C LEU A 270 -11.59 -2.77 4.65
N TRP A 271 -12.31 -1.88 3.96
CA TRP A 271 -13.07 -2.24 2.75
C TRP A 271 -12.24 -2.86 1.65
N SER A 272 -10.97 -2.48 1.54
CA SER A 272 -10.04 -3.03 0.53
C SER A 272 -9.82 -4.55 0.65
N ILE A 273 -10.01 -5.11 1.85
CA ILE A 273 -9.86 -6.55 2.11
C ILE A 273 -11.18 -7.30 2.21
N LYS A 274 -12.32 -6.63 1.99
CA LYS A 274 -13.66 -7.21 2.08
C LYS A 274 -13.81 -8.50 1.26
N LYS A 275 -13.37 -8.48 0.00
CA LYS A 275 -13.43 -9.63 -0.90
C LYS A 275 -12.67 -10.84 -0.33
N ARG A 276 -11.48 -10.60 0.26
CA ARG A 276 -10.67 -11.65 0.86
C ARG A 276 -11.36 -12.27 2.08
N LEU A 277 -11.92 -11.44 2.95
CA LEU A 277 -12.68 -11.90 4.11
C LEU A 277 -13.85 -12.82 3.71
N TYR A 278 -14.63 -12.41 2.68
CA TYR A 278 -15.75 -13.24 2.21
C TYR A 278 -15.30 -14.55 1.57
N ASN A 279 -14.23 -14.54 0.78
CA ASN A 279 -13.68 -15.75 0.16
C ASN A 279 -13.24 -16.75 1.24
N ILE A 280 -12.50 -16.31 2.25
CA ILE A 280 -12.03 -17.18 3.35
C ILE A 280 -13.23 -17.72 4.16
N ASN A 281 -14.21 -16.88 4.48
CA ASN A 281 -15.42 -17.31 5.17
C ASN A 281 -16.20 -18.38 4.39
N SER A 282 -16.29 -18.25 3.07
CA SER A 282 -16.96 -19.22 2.21
C SER A 282 -16.18 -20.55 2.16
N SER A 283 -14.85 -20.48 2.05
CA SER A 283 -13.98 -21.65 2.05
C SER A 283 -14.06 -22.42 3.38
N LEU A 284 -14.07 -21.71 4.51
CA LEU A 284 -14.18 -22.34 5.83
C LEU A 284 -15.51 -23.08 6.00
N LYS A 285 -16.63 -22.51 5.55
CA LYS A 285 -17.94 -23.17 5.58
C LYS A 285 -17.99 -24.45 4.75
N ILE A 286 -17.31 -24.49 3.61
CA ILE A 286 -17.22 -25.69 2.76
C ILE A 286 -16.42 -26.79 3.46
N LEU A 287 -15.37 -26.45 4.20
CA LEU A 287 -14.55 -27.42 4.93
C LEU A 287 -15.25 -28.01 6.16
N GLN A 288 -16.31 -27.37 6.63
CA GLN A 288 -17.12 -27.80 7.78
C GLN A 288 -18.34 -28.66 7.38
N ALA A 289 -18.78 -28.60 6.10
CA ALA A 289 -19.90 -29.33 5.56
C ALA A 289 -19.51 -30.75 5.11
#